data_d6006c13b2ffa93bcd35e39b00d4aa2b
#
_entry.id   d6006c13b2ffa93bcd35e39b00d4aa2b
#
_cell.length_a   1.000
_cell.length_b   1.000
_cell.length_c   1.000
_cell.angle_alpha   90.00
_cell.angle_beta   90.00
_cell.angle_gamma   90.00
#
_symmetry.space_group_name_H-M   'P 1'
#
loop_
_entity.id
_entity.type
_entity.pdbx_description
1 polymer ?
#
loop_
_entity_poly.entity_id
_entity_poly.type
_entity_poly.pdbx_seq_one_letter_code
_entity_poly.pdbx_strand_id
1 'polypeptide(L)'
;MRFLKALAAVVVAPLIGLGLSIYVYNSLGGTVESLAGLARDCAETLPDTANCQVSHFTPGLALTSVAALVFGFAILGIYWLSARLIGANRVLLSLIFPILTFVALLAIALLVVMHAAIVALSLFAAESHWLGQVHDWVLIIAGGAGLLAALGVATAALRSYGAARISVIGQPINPLDQPRLMLLVRNVARKLNTRPPDNVIVGMDANFFVTHAHVSMPGLNGMMRGRSLFLSVPLMRGLSANELTAVIAHEMAHFAHKDAQYSQSFAPIYARLHDAANEPDPRRRSRNPFTIPVRWMTDFLVAAFHSNVARVSQKRELAADAAAAEATSSADLANALLKVSIMSHVWHREIAVLHERAHQGRFSRNISRNFADHLRLDLDKNKISDAVASIMAWQIPHPTDSHPPTEDRITSIGLNPTSLLDRDALQQRFFGQTTAAEELDDLTNVEERLSYIYQKFLEHIGLARIPGELDASQALHYVLSDFLAHMITADGEVDDREIIVAEKEAQQLMPGFDGHDLRERCRHPDELMDLDKLTDLALKLLNPNGFNKLAQILEKIAAADGMQHRAEAAMLQRIRAAAELALD
;
A
#
# COMPACT_ATOMS: atom_id res chain seq x y z
N MET A 1 -2.54 -12.33 -22.70
CA MET A 1 -1.98 -10.97 -22.87
C MET A 1 -0.54 -10.83 -22.34
N ARG A 2 -0.21 -11.29 -21.11
CA ARG A 2 1.17 -11.22 -20.56
C ARG A 2 2.20 -11.97 -21.38
N PHE A 3 1.90 -13.20 -21.83
CA PHE A 3 2.78 -13.98 -22.73
C PHE A 3 3.05 -13.26 -24.04
N LEU A 4 2.04 -12.67 -24.69
CA LEU A 4 2.23 -11.94 -25.95
C LEU A 4 3.13 -10.71 -25.79
N LYS A 5 3.05 -10.01 -24.65
CA LYS A 5 3.96 -8.90 -24.34
C LYS A 5 5.41 -9.38 -24.16
N ALA A 6 5.61 -10.47 -23.42
CA ALA A 6 6.93 -11.06 -23.24
C ALA A 6 7.50 -11.56 -24.57
N LEU A 7 6.68 -12.17 -25.41
CA LEU A 7 7.07 -12.57 -26.77
C LEU A 7 7.48 -11.35 -27.61
N ALA A 8 6.68 -10.28 -27.59
CA ALA A 8 7.04 -9.03 -28.28
C ALA A 8 8.34 -8.43 -27.76
N ALA A 9 8.59 -8.50 -26.44
CA ALA A 9 9.85 -8.05 -25.85
C ALA A 9 11.08 -8.80 -26.38
N VAL A 10 10.94 -10.08 -26.72
CA VAL A 10 12.03 -10.91 -27.25
C VAL A 10 12.19 -10.71 -28.74
N VAL A 11 11.09 -10.51 -29.48
CA VAL A 11 11.07 -10.70 -30.95
C VAL A 11 11.21 -9.38 -31.71
N VAL A 12 10.64 -8.27 -31.21
CA VAL A 12 10.49 -7.04 -32.03
C VAL A 12 11.84 -6.46 -32.46
N ALA A 13 12.74 -6.17 -31.54
CA ALA A 13 14.02 -5.55 -31.87
C ALA A 13 14.90 -6.48 -32.76
N PRO A 14 15.03 -7.78 -32.44
CA PRO A 14 15.76 -8.70 -33.31
C PRO A 14 15.17 -8.86 -34.72
N LEU A 15 13.83 -8.89 -34.86
CA LEU A 15 13.22 -9.00 -36.21
C LEU A 15 13.45 -7.75 -37.05
N ILE A 16 13.43 -6.56 -36.41
CA ILE A 16 13.77 -5.31 -37.10
C ILE A 16 15.23 -5.36 -37.54
N GLY A 17 16.14 -5.78 -36.67
CA GLY A 17 17.57 -5.93 -37.01
C GLY A 17 17.81 -6.92 -38.13
N LEU A 18 17.16 -8.09 -38.12
CA LEU A 18 17.24 -9.08 -39.18
C LEU A 18 16.66 -8.56 -40.51
N GLY A 19 15.47 -7.93 -40.45
CA GLY A 19 14.84 -7.34 -41.62
C GLY A 19 15.73 -6.29 -42.28
N LEU A 20 16.35 -5.42 -41.49
CA LEU A 20 17.28 -4.42 -41.99
C LEU A 20 18.57 -5.07 -42.54
N SER A 21 19.10 -6.08 -41.89
CA SER A 21 20.26 -6.81 -42.38
C SER A 21 20.00 -7.47 -43.74
N ILE A 22 18.84 -8.11 -43.92
CA ILE A 22 18.41 -8.71 -45.17
C ILE A 22 18.21 -7.66 -46.27
N TYR A 23 17.58 -6.51 -45.90
CA TYR A 23 17.38 -5.44 -46.86
C TYR A 23 18.71 -4.87 -47.38
N VAL A 24 19.61 -4.53 -46.45
CA VAL A 24 20.95 -4.01 -46.80
C VAL A 24 21.73 -5.05 -47.61
N TYR A 25 21.72 -6.32 -47.21
CA TYR A 25 22.36 -7.40 -47.94
C TYR A 25 21.88 -7.49 -49.41
N ASN A 26 20.58 -7.44 -49.64
CA ASN A 26 20.00 -7.49 -50.97
C ASN A 26 20.37 -6.25 -51.80
N SER A 27 20.45 -5.06 -51.16
CA SER A 27 20.83 -3.82 -51.83
C SER A 27 22.30 -3.77 -52.27
N LEU A 28 23.14 -4.58 -51.61
CA LEU A 28 24.58 -4.67 -51.91
C LEU A 28 24.93 -5.82 -52.87
N GLY A 29 23.95 -6.47 -53.52
CA GLY A 29 24.16 -7.47 -54.55
C GLY A 29 23.76 -8.90 -54.21
N GLY A 30 23.32 -9.18 -53.00
CA GLY A 30 22.55 -10.39 -52.68
C GLY A 30 23.29 -11.73 -52.60
N THR A 31 24.64 -11.76 -52.61
CA THR A 31 25.42 -13.00 -52.46
C THR A 31 26.45 -12.90 -51.34
N VAL A 32 26.72 -14.02 -50.63
CA VAL A 32 27.73 -14.05 -49.57
C VAL A 32 29.12 -13.72 -50.12
N GLU A 33 29.38 -14.13 -51.36
CA GLU A 33 30.60 -13.83 -52.09
C GLU A 33 30.72 -12.34 -52.42
N SER A 34 29.61 -11.65 -52.74
CA SER A 34 29.61 -10.21 -52.99
C SER A 34 29.88 -9.39 -51.73
N LEU A 35 29.36 -9.80 -50.57
CA LEU A 35 29.67 -9.16 -49.30
C LEU A 35 31.11 -9.40 -48.87
N ALA A 36 31.61 -10.62 -49.01
CA ALA A 36 33.00 -10.95 -48.69
C ALA A 36 33.99 -10.32 -49.68
N GLY A 37 33.61 -10.14 -50.94
CA GLY A 37 34.34 -9.40 -51.95
C GLY A 37 34.38 -7.90 -51.61
N LEU A 38 33.20 -7.30 -51.36
CA LEU A 38 33.08 -5.90 -50.97
C LEU A 38 33.86 -5.59 -49.68
N ALA A 39 33.80 -6.47 -48.69
CA ALA A 39 34.56 -6.32 -47.45
C ALA A 39 36.08 -6.39 -47.66
N ARG A 40 36.57 -7.23 -48.61
CA ARG A 40 37.99 -7.27 -49.00
C ARG A 40 38.40 -6.03 -49.75
N ASP A 41 37.64 -5.63 -50.77
CA ASP A 41 37.90 -4.45 -51.58
C ASP A 41 37.86 -3.18 -50.73
N CYS A 42 36.97 -3.12 -49.75
CA CYS A 42 36.91 -2.02 -48.76
C CYS A 42 38.15 -1.96 -47.86
N ALA A 43 38.71 -3.10 -47.47
CA ALA A 43 39.91 -3.11 -46.64
C ALA A 43 41.15 -2.63 -47.37
N GLU A 44 41.20 -2.79 -48.72
CA GLU A 44 42.36 -2.50 -49.54
C GLU A 44 42.35 -1.11 -50.21
N THR A 45 41.14 -0.57 -50.54
CA THR A 45 41.08 0.61 -51.44
C THR A 45 40.42 1.87 -50.85
N LEU A 46 39.39 1.77 -50.05
CA LEU A 46 38.63 2.94 -49.54
C LEU A 46 37.91 2.64 -48.22
N PRO A 47 38.60 2.55 -47.06
CA PRO A 47 38.03 2.12 -45.79
C PRO A 47 36.93 3.02 -45.25
N ASP A 48 36.83 4.28 -45.68
CA ASP A 48 35.93 5.28 -45.11
C ASP A 48 34.65 5.54 -45.90
N THR A 49 34.36 4.75 -46.93
CA THR A 49 33.06 4.88 -47.63
C THR A 49 31.92 4.25 -46.87
N ALA A 50 30.75 4.90 -46.91
CA ALA A 50 29.53 4.42 -46.24
C ALA A 50 29.16 2.96 -46.57
N ASN A 51 29.36 2.56 -47.82
CA ASN A 51 29.09 1.19 -48.26
C ASN A 51 30.06 0.16 -47.65
N CYS A 52 31.32 0.52 -47.42
CA CYS A 52 32.30 -0.32 -46.77
C CYS A 52 31.97 -0.53 -45.29
N GLN A 53 31.64 0.54 -44.59
CA GLN A 53 31.24 0.46 -43.19
C GLN A 53 29.99 -0.41 -43.02
N VAL A 54 28.97 -0.23 -43.86
CA VAL A 54 27.74 -1.04 -43.83
C VAL A 54 28.02 -2.52 -44.09
N SER A 55 28.92 -2.86 -45.02
CA SER A 55 29.28 -4.28 -45.32
C SER A 55 29.93 -5.01 -44.14
N HIS A 56 30.72 -4.29 -43.33
CA HIS A 56 31.34 -4.85 -42.13
C HIS A 56 30.38 -5.09 -40.98
N PHE A 57 29.41 -4.18 -40.77
CA PHE A 57 28.51 -4.24 -39.61
C PHE A 57 27.24 -5.06 -39.83
N THR A 58 26.81 -5.26 -41.09
CA THR A 58 25.59 -6.02 -41.42
C THR A 58 25.60 -7.47 -40.91
N PRO A 59 26.68 -8.25 -41.05
CA PRO A 59 26.76 -9.59 -40.48
C PRO A 59 26.70 -9.61 -38.96
N GLY A 60 27.33 -8.61 -38.30
CA GLY A 60 27.27 -8.43 -36.86
C GLY A 60 25.87 -8.16 -36.36
N LEU A 61 25.09 -7.31 -37.06
CA LEU A 61 23.69 -7.04 -36.77
C LEU A 61 22.81 -8.30 -36.89
N ALA A 62 23.00 -9.09 -37.99
CA ALA A 62 22.28 -10.33 -38.19
C ALA A 62 22.59 -11.35 -37.08
N LEU A 63 23.86 -11.56 -36.77
CA LEU A 63 24.30 -12.51 -35.74
C LEU A 63 23.80 -12.14 -34.37
N THR A 64 23.92 -10.86 -34.00
CA THR A 64 23.42 -10.34 -32.69
C THR A 64 21.91 -10.50 -32.59
N SER A 65 21.17 -10.26 -33.67
CA SER A 65 19.71 -10.42 -33.72
C SER A 65 19.29 -11.89 -33.56
N VAL A 66 19.94 -12.82 -34.25
CA VAL A 66 19.67 -14.27 -34.09
C VAL A 66 20.02 -14.73 -32.69
N ALA A 67 21.19 -14.31 -32.17
CA ALA A 67 21.62 -14.66 -30.82
C ALA A 67 20.62 -14.13 -29.76
N ALA A 68 20.13 -12.90 -29.91
CA ALA A 68 19.15 -12.33 -29.03
C ALA A 68 17.80 -13.05 -29.05
N LEU A 69 17.33 -13.50 -30.23
CA LEU A 69 16.14 -14.34 -30.36
C LEU A 69 16.30 -15.65 -29.61
N VAL A 70 17.37 -16.41 -29.90
CA VAL A 70 17.63 -17.71 -29.28
C VAL A 70 17.75 -17.55 -27.76
N PHE A 71 18.49 -16.56 -27.31
CA PHE A 71 18.69 -16.28 -25.89
C PHE A 71 17.39 -15.88 -25.20
N GLY A 72 16.60 -15.00 -25.80
CA GLY A 72 15.30 -14.56 -25.26
C GLY A 72 14.30 -15.71 -25.16
N PHE A 73 14.19 -16.56 -26.18
CA PHE A 73 13.35 -17.76 -26.14
C PHE A 73 13.85 -18.77 -25.09
N ALA A 74 15.17 -18.92 -24.93
CA ALA A 74 15.74 -19.78 -23.90
C ALA A 74 15.34 -19.28 -22.49
N ILE A 75 15.40 -17.96 -22.21
CA ILE A 75 14.95 -17.38 -20.93
C ILE A 75 13.47 -17.73 -20.68
N LEU A 76 12.59 -17.47 -21.66
CA LEU A 76 11.16 -17.72 -21.51
C LEU A 76 10.87 -19.23 -21.31
N GLY A 77 11.53 -20.08 -22.09
CA GLY A 77 11.35 -21.54 -22.05
C GLY A 77 11.83 -22.15 -20.74
N ILE A 78 13.05 -21.81 -20.31
CA ILE A 78 13.63 -22.30 -19.06
C ILE A 78 12.75 -21.89 -17.88
N TYR A 79 12.31 -20.63 -17.85
CA TYR A 79 11.50 -20.13 -16.74
C TYR A 79 10.13 -20.79 -16.69
N TRP A 80 9.46 -20.93 -17.83
CA TRP A 80 8.19 -21.61 -17.94
C TRP A 80 8.29 -23.10 -17.56
N LEU A 81 9.32 -23.77 -18.03
CA LEU A 81 9.57 -25.19 -17.71
C LEU A 81 9.84 -25.34 -16.20
N SER A 82 10.68 -24.48 -15.64
CA SER A 82 10.98 -24.47 -14.19
C SER A 82 9.71 -24.28 -13.37
N ALA A 83 8.82 -23.36 -13.75
CA ALA A 83 7.55 -23.16 -13.07
C ALA A 83 6.66 -24.41 -13.10
N ARG A 84 6.66 -25.15 -14.21
CA ARG A 84 5.94 -26.43 -14.33
C ARG A 84 6.55 -27.56 -13.48
N LEU A 85 7.87 -27.70 -13.50
CA LEU A 85 8.57 -28.75 -12.76
C LEU A 85 8.53 -28.54 -11.24
N ILE A 86 8.69 -27.30 -10.79
CA ILE A 86 8.61 -26.95 -9.36
C ILE A 86 7.18 -27.13 -8.84
N GLY A 87 6.18 -26.80 -9.66
CA GLY A 87 4.77 -26.92 -9.31
C GLY A 87 4.44 -26.22 -7.99
N ALA A 88 3.54 -26.80 -7.20
CA ALA A 88 3.14 -26.30 -5.87
C ALA A 88 3.98 -26.92 -4.73
N ASN A 89 5.24 -27.28 -4.99
CA ASN A 89 6.16 -27.77 -3.96
C ASN A 89 6.83 -26.60 -3.24
N ARG A 90 6.44 -26.40 -1.99
CA ARG A 90 6.91 -25.32 -1.13
C ARG A 90 8.43 -25.28 -0.97
N VAL A 91 9.06 -26.44 -0.78
CA VAL A 91 10.51 -26.54 -0.56
C VAL A 91 11.27 -26.15 -1.83
N LEU A 92 10.85 -26.69 -2.98
CA LEU A 92 11.46 -26.35 -4.27
C LEU A 92 11.26 -24.86 -4.62
N LEU A 93 10.09 -24.29 -4.34
CA LEU A 93 9.86 -22.86 -4.50
C LEU A 93 10.83 -22.03 -3.65
N SER A 94 11.01 -22.40 -2.39
CA SER A 94 11.89 -21.64 -1.47
C SER A 94 13.36 -21.70 -1.85
N LEU A 95 13.82 -22.82 -2.42
CA LEU A 95 15.23 -23.04 -2.76
C LEU A 95 15.56 -22.56 -4.18
N ILE A 96 14.74 -22.93 -5.15
CA ILE A 96 15.06 -22.74 -6.58
C ILE A 96 14.63 -21.35 -7.07
N PHE A 97 13.45 -20.88 -6.67
CA PHE A 97 12.91 -19.62 -7.19
C PHE A 97 13.83 -18.41 -6.98
N PRO A 98 14.45 -18.18 -5.80
CA PRO A 98 15.38 -17.07 -5.62
C PRO A 98 16.55 -17.12 -6.61
N ILE A 99 17.19 -18.29 -6.74
CA ILE A 99 18.33 -18.48 -7.64
C ILE A 99 17.90 -18.29 -9.09
N LEU A 100 16.80 -18.94 -9.47
CA LEU A 100 16.24 -18.85 -10.83
C LEU A 100 15.90 -17.39 -11.19
N THR A 101 15.28 -16.65 -10.27
CA THR A 101 14.93 -15.25 -10.46
C THR A 101 16.17 -14.37 -10.64
N PHE A 102 17.19 -14.58 -9.83
CA PHE A 102 18.45 -13.85 -9.94
C PHE A 102 19.11 -14.08 -11.31
N VAL A 103 19.24 -15.34 -11.69
CA VAL A 103 19.81 -15.70 -12.99
C VAL A 103 18.97 -15.13 -14.14
N ALA A 104 17.64 -15.21 -14.03
CA ALA A 104 16.74 -14.65 -15.04
C ALA A 104 16.87 -13.12 -15.16
N LEU A 105 16.98 -12.38 -14.04
CA LEU A 105 17.17 -10.92 -14.09
C LEU A 105 18.53 -10.56 -14.71
N LEU A 106 19.60 -11.29 -14.41
CA LEU A 106 20.90 -11.07 -15.07
C LEU A 106 20.85 -11.42 -16.57
N ALA A 107 20.14 -12.49 -16.93
CA ALA A 107 19.93 -12.86 -18.32
C ALA A 107 19.09 -11.80 -19.07
N ILE A 108 18.07 -11.23 -18.43
CA ILE A 108 17.29 -10.10 -18.97
C ILE A 108 18.19 -8.87 -19.14
N ALA A 109 19.06 -8.57 -18.18
CA ALA A 109 20.02 -7.46 -18.31
C ALA A 109 20.95 -7.66 -19.53
N LEU A 110 21.45 -8.88 -19.74
CA LEU A 110 22.24 -9.20 -20.92
C LEU A 110 21.44 -9.08 -22.23
N LEU A 111 20.18 -9.55 -22.23
CA LEU A 111 19.28 -9.40 -23.38
C LEU A 111 19.04 -7.92 -23.71
N VAL A 112 18.91 -7.04 -22.70
CA VAL A 112 18.80 -5.59 -22.90
C VAL A 112 20.05 -5.01 -23.56
N VAL A 113 21.23 -5.46 -23.17
CA VAL A 113 22.49 -5.06 -23.83
C VAL A 113 22.49 -5.49 -25.30
N MET A 114 22.05 -6.72 -25.57
CA MET A 114 21.95 -7.22 -26.96
C MET A 114 20.94 -6.39 -27.77
N HIS A 115 19.79 -6.04 -27.19
CA HIS A 115 18.80 -5.18 -27.86
C HIS A 115 19.35 -3.76 -28.09
N ALA A 116 20.11 -3.21 -27.15
CA ALA A 116 20.75 -1.92 -27.33
C ALA A 116 21.79 -1.96 -28.47
N ALA A 117 22.57 -3.04 -28.56
CA ALA A 117 23.50 -3.25 -29.66
C ALA A 117 22.75 -3.38 -31.00
N ILE A 118 21.64 -4.12 -31.04
CA ILE A 118 20.80 -4.23 -32.26
C ILE A 118 20.26 -2.86 -32.67
N VAL A 119 19.77 -2.07 -31.74
CA VAL A 119 19.24 -0.72 -32.03
C VAL A 119 20.38 0.18 -32.54
N ALA A 120 21.53 0.20 -31.89
CA ALA A 120 22.67 1.02 -32.29
C ALA A 120 23.19 0.60 -33.68
N LEU A 121 23.36 -0.70 -33.93
CA LEU A 121 23.77 -1.22 -35.23
C LEU A 121 22.73 -0.98 -36.33
N SER A 122 21.43 -1.04 -35.99
CA SER A 122 20.36 -0.72 -36.93
C SER A 122 20.33 0.76 -37.29
N LEU A 123 20.54 1.66 -36.32
CA LEU A 123 20.64 3.10 -36.56
C LEU A 123 21.88 3.39 -37.44
N PHE A 124 23.03 2.79 -37.09
CA PHE A 124 24.24 2.94 -37.86
C PHE A 124 24.02 2.49 -39.33
N ALA A 125 23.44 1.31 -39.53
CA ALA A 125 23.16 0.78 -40.87
C ALA A 125 22.19 1.67 -41.65
N ALA A 126 21.15 2.17 -40.97
CA ALA A 126 20.16 3.07 -41.59
C ALA A 126 20.79 4.43 -41.99
N GLU A 127 21.52 5.07 -41.07
CA GLU A 127 22.17 6.35 -41.37
C GLU A 127 23.22 6.24 -42.45
N SER A 128 24.08 5.22 -42.38
CA SER A 128 25.10 4.98 -43.41
C SER A 128 24.50 4.71 -44.78
N HIS A 129 23.41 3.87 -44.83
CA HIS A 129 22.82 3.46 -46.10
C HIS A 129 21.96 4.54 -46.76
N TRP A 130 21.11 5.26 -45.98
CA TRP A 130 20.17 6.23 -46.54
C TRP A 130 20.61 7.67 -46.47
N LEU A 131 21.39 8.06 -45.41
CA LEU A 131 21.82 9.43 -45.21
C LEU A 131 23.27 9.66 -45.67
N GLY A 132 24.07 8.59 -45.86
CA GLY A 132 25.48 8.68 -46.24
C GLY A 132 26.36 9.33 -45.13
N GLN A 133 25.82 9.58 -43.95
CA GLN A 133 26.48 10.17 -42.81
C GLN A 133 26.02 9.45 -41.51
N VAL A 134 26.95 9.27 -40.58
CA VAL A 134 26.67 8.64 -39.28
C VAL A 134 26.79 9.70 -38.20
N HIS A 135 25.80 9.76 -37.30
CA HIS A 135 25.78 10.65 -36.19
C HIS A 135 26.18 9.91 -34.91
N ASP A 136 27.45 9.93 -34.53
CA ASP A 136 27.99 9.21 -33.37
C ASP A 136 27.22 9.47 -32.08
N TRP A 137 26.73 10.68 -31.87
CA TRP A 137 25.94 11.03 -30.68
C TRP A 137 24.62 10.25 -30.57
N VAL A 138 23.98 9.90 -31.70
CA VAL A 138 22.74 9.10 -31.72
C VAL A 138 23.04 7.67 -31.22
N LEU A 139 24.15 7.09 -31.72
CA LEU A 139 24.60 5.75 -31.32
C LEU A 139 24.99 5.71 -29.84
N ILE A 140 25.71 6.74 -29.37
CA ILE A 140 26.11 6.87 -27.96
C ILE A 140 24.87 6.98 -27.05
N ILE A 141 23.87 7.79 -27.43
CA ILE A 141 22.63 7.89 -26.66
C ILE A 141 21.88 6.57 -26.63
N ALA A 142 21.70 5.89 -27.79
CA ALA A 142 20.99 4.63 -27.85
C ALA A 142 21.69 3.53 -27.05
N GLY A 143 23.01 3.36 -27.25
CA GLY A 143 23.82 2.40 -26.49
C GLY A 143 23.88 2.71 -25.00
N GLY A 144 24.08 3.97 -24.65
CA GLY A 144 24.12 4.44 -23.27
C GLY A 144 22.80 4.25 -22.52
N ALA A 145 21.67 4.54 -23.16
CA ALA A 145 20.35 4.28 -22.59
C ALA A 145 20.11 2.80 -22.31
N GLY A 146 20.54 1.93 -23.23
CA GLY A 146 20.45 0.47 -23.03
C GLY A 146 21.35 -0.02 -21.90
N LEU A 147 22.59 0.44 -21.83
CA LEU A 147 23.51 0.10 -20.74
C LEU A 147 23.00 0.55 -19.39
N LEU A 148 22.46 1.77 -19.28
CA LEU A 148 21.84 2.25 -18.05
C LEU A 148 20.63 1.41 -17.64
N ALA A 149 19.81 0.99 -18.60
CA ALA A 149 18.68 0.09 -18.32
C ALA A 149 19.19 -1.29 -17.83
N ALA A 150 20.18 -1.87 -18.49
CA ALA A 150 20.76 -3.15 -18.09
C ALA A 150 21.40 -3.08 -16.69
N LEU A 151 22.14 -2.01 -16.39
CA LEU A 151 22.71 -1.77 -15.06
C LEU A 151 21.62 -1.62 -13.99
N GLY A 152 20.50 -0.95 -14.33
CA GLY A 152 19.32 -0.85 -13.47
C GLY A 152 18.74 -2.22 -13.13
N VAL A 153 18.61 -3.11 -14.11
CA VAL A 153 18.12 -4.49 -13.91
C VAL A 153 19.09 -5.31 -13.07
N ALA A 154 20.40 -5.25 -13.39
CA ALA A 154 21.42 -5.96 -12.64
C ALA A 154 21.50 -5.51 -11.16
N THR A 155 21.42 -4.20 -10.90
CA THR A 155 21.35 -3.69 -9.52
C THR A 155 20.06 -4.08 -8.81
N ALA A 156 18.92 -4.15 -9.51
CA ALA A 156 17.67 -4.66 -8.96
C ALA A 156 17.79 -6.16 -8.60
N ALA A 157 18.45 -6.96 -9.43
CA ALA A 157 18.75 -8.37 -9.14
C ALA A 157 19.57 -8.52 -7.86
N LEU A 158 20.63 -7.73 -7.68
CA LEU A 158 21.45 -7.76 -6.47
C LEU A 158 20.66 -7.31 -5.21
N ARG A 159 19.83 -6.27 -5.33
CA ARG A 159 18.99 -5.77 -4.23
C ARG A 159 17.87 -6.73 -3.85
N SER A 160 17.43 -7.61 -4.76
CA SER A 160 16.38 -8.58 -4.47
C SER A 160 16.78 -9.59 -3.40
N TYR A 161 18.07 -9.82 -3.18
CA TYR A 161 18.63 -10.69 -2.15
C TYR A 161 18.79 -10.02 -0.77
N GLY A 162 18.57 -8.72 -0.66
CA GLY A 162 18.60 -8.04 0.65
C GLY A 162 17.48 -8.54 1.56
N ALA A 163 17.70 -8.44 2.89
CA ALA A 163 16.65 -8.72 3.86
C ALA A 163 15.38 -7.93 3.52
N ALA A 164 14.23 -8.59 3.58
CA ALA A 164 12.95 -7.94 3.37
C ALA A 164 12.78 -6.82 4.40
N ARG A 165 12.26 -5.69 3.96
CA ARG A 165 11.96 -4.54 4.81
C ARG A 165 10.49 -4.21 4.64
N ILE A 166 9.81 -4.02 5.77
CA ILE A 166 8.41 -3.60 5.81
C ILE A 166 8.36 -2.31 6.62
N SER A 167 7.66 -1.31 6.12
CA SER A 167 7.35 -0.10 6.87
C SER A 167 5.92 -0.19 7.37
N VAL A 168 5.72 0.02 8.66
CA VAL A 168 4.40 0.02 9.30
C VAL A 168 4.22 1.29 10.13
N ILE A 169 2.98 1.76 10.21
CA ILE A 169 2.62 2.87 11.09
C ILE A 169 2.19 2.27 12.42
N GLY A 170 3.08 2.31 13.39
CA GLY A 170 2.87 1.65 14.67
C GLY A 170 3.92 1.99 15.71
N GLN A 171 3.79 1.36 16.84
CA GLN A 171 4.76 1.42 17.93
C GLN A 171 5.06 0.03 18.50
N PRO A 172 6.30 -0.25 18.93
CA PRO A 172 6.63 -1.49 19.60
C PRO A 172 6.02 -1.51 21.00
N ILE A 173 5.58 -2.68 21.42
CA ILE A 173 5.07 -2.93 22.77
C ILE A 173 6.23 -3.24 23.69
N ASN A 174 6.32 -2.52 24.82
CA ASN A 174 7.15 -2.92 25.92
C ASN A 174 6.40 -3.98 26.77
N PRO A 175 6.97 -5.18 26.95
CA PRO A 175 6.32 -6.25 27.72
C PRO A 175 5.95 -5.88 29.17
N LEU A 176 6.63 -4.90 29.76
CA LEU A 176 6.38 -4.45 31.12
C LEU A 176 5.16 -3.53 31.21
N ASP A 177 4.90 -2.77 30.14
CA ASP A 177 3.80 -1.80 30.08
C ASP A 177 2.49 -2.46 29.62
N GLN A 178 2.57 -3.64 28.97
CA GLN A 178 1.43 -4.34 28.38
C GLN A 178 1.38 -5.82 28.79
N PRO A 179 1.32 -6.13 30.11
CA PRO A 179 1.42 -7.49 30.61
C PRO A 179 0.26 -8.39 30.19
N ARG A 180 -0.97 -7.87 30.07
CA ARG A 180 -2.15 -8.64 29.65
C ARG A 180 -1.99 -9.16 28.22
N LEU A 181 -1.73 -8.27 27.27
CA LEU A 181 -1.52 -8.63 25.87
C LEU A 181 -0.34 -9.61 25.72
N MET A 182 0.75 -9.37 26.42
CA MET A 182 1.93 -10.24 26.35
C MET A 182 1.68 -11.64 26.96
N LEU A 183 0.83 -11.74 27.98
CA LEU A 183 0.40 -13.02 28.52
C LEU A 183 -0.45 -13.80 27.53
N LEU A 184 -1.38 -13.12 26.83
CA LEU A 184 -2.22 -13.70 25.78
C LEU A 184 -1.34 -14.26 24.66
N VAL A 185 -0.41 -13.46 24.11
CA VAL A 185 0.53 -13.89 23.06
C VAL A 185 1.37 -15.09 23.48
N ARG A 186 1.89 -15.10 24.71
CA ARG A 186 2.69 -16.23 25.25
C ARG A 186 1.84 -17.49 25.42
N ASN A 187 0.58 -17.35 25.84
CA ASN A 187 -0.34 -18.48 26.00
C ASN A 187 -0.65 -19.12 24.65
N VAL A 188 -0.92 -18.32 23.63
CA VAL A 188 -1.11 -18.78 22.24
C VAL A 188 0.15 -19.50 21.74
N ALA A 189 1.34 -18.92 21.95
CA ALA A 189 2.60 -19.54 21.56
C ALA A 189 2.77 -20.95 22.15
N ARG A 190 2.44 -21.11 23.44
CA ARG A 190 2.51 -22.41 24.13
C ARG A 190 1.52 -23.42 23.55
N LYS A 191 0.27 -23.02 23.28
CA LYS A 191 -0.74 -23.89 22.69
C LYS A 191 -0.35 -24.40 21.30
N LEU A 192 0.29 -23.54 20.49
CA LEU A 192 0.79 -23.88 19.16
C LEU A 192 2.18 -24.53 19.16
N ASN A 193 2.76 -24.79 20.33
CA ASN A 193 4.12 -25.33 20.48
C ASN A 193 5.15 -24.56 19.65
N THR A 194 5.06 -23.23 19.63
CA THR A 194 5.98 -22.33 18.92
C THR A 194 6.63 -21.34 19.89
N ARG A 195 7.76 -20.76 19.49
CA ARG A 195 8.40 -19.69 20.25
C ARG A 195 7.56 -18.41 20.12
N PRO A 196 7.41 -17.61 21.19
CA PRO A 196 6.75 -16.30 21.09
C PRO A 196 7.51 -15.39 20.10
N PRO A 197 6.86 -14.36 19.55
CA PRO A 197 7.53 -13.37 18.73
C PRO A 197 8.58 -12.61 19.54
N ASP A 198 9.67 -12.21 18.89
CA ASP A 198 10.71 -11.37 19.49
C ASP A 198 10.19 -9.93 19.71
N ASN A 199 9.30 -9.48 18.83
CA ASN A 199 8.70 -8.16 18.87
C ASN A 199 7.17 -8.25 18.71
N VAL A 200 6.44 -7.48 19.49
CA VAL A 200 5.01 -7.21 19.28
C VAL A 200 4.86 -5.73 18.96
N ILE A 201 4.14 -5.43 17.91
CA ILE A 201 3.93 -4.08 17.39
C ILE A 201 2.43 -3.85 17.31
N VAL A 202 1.95 -2.74 17.85
CA VAL A 202 0.59 -2.28 17.64
C VAL A 202 0.58 -1.10 16.67
N GLY A 203 -0.41 -1.03 15.80
CA GLY A 203 -0.44 0.01 14.77
C GLY A 203 -1.80 0.27 14.18
N MET A 204 -1.78 1.14 13.16
CA MET A 204 -2.99 1.67 12.52
C MET A 204 -3.38 0.94 11.24
N ASP A 205 -2.52 0.08 10.68
CA ASP A 205 -2.85 -0.65 9.45
C ASP A 205 -3.97 -1.66 9.73
N ALA A 206 -4.96 -1.76 8.82
CA ALA A 206 -6.11 -2.66 8.97
C ALA A 206 -5.75 -4.12 8.66
N ASN A 207 -4.75 -4.64 9.35
CA ASN A 207 -4.30 -6.01 9.18
C ASN A 207 -3.67 -6.57 10.47
N PHE A 208 -3.66 -7.89 10.57
CA PHE A 208 -2.83 -8.64 11.52
C PHE A 208 -1.85 -9.44 10.70
N PHE A 209 -0.59 -9.52 11.12
CA PHE A 209 0.37 -10.34 10.41
C PHE A 209 1.59 -10.66 11.27
N VAL A 210 2.28 -11.73 10.89
CA VAL A 210 3.60 -12.07 11.41
C VAL A 210 4.65 -11.97 10.31
N THR A 211 5.84 -11.54 10.67
CA THR A 211 6.92 -11.40 9.71
C THR A 211 8.30 -11.71 10.31
N HIS A 212 9.21 -12.13 9.43
CA HIS A 212 10.66 -12.19 9.68
C HIS A 212 11.40 -11.03 9.02
N ALA A 213 10.69 -10.16 8.28
CA ALA A 213 11.27 -8.99 7.66
C ALA A 213 11.75 -7.99 8.72
N HIS A 214 12.71 -7.15 8.34
CA HIS A 214 13.07 -6.01 9.17
C HIS A 214 11.94 -4.98 9.13
N VAL A 215 11.42 -4.62 10.30
CA VAL A 215 10.32 -3.67 10.43
C VAL A 215 10.88 -2.29 10.75
N SER A 216 10.53 -1.31 9.92
CA SER A 216 10.77 0.12 10.17
C SER A 216 9.46 0.82 10.51
N MET A 217 9.53 1.82 11.39
CA MET A 217 8.39 2.62 11.82
C MET A 217 8.73 4.10 11.74
N PRO A 218 7.83 4.97 11.26
CA PRO A 218 8.03 6.41 11.28
C PRO A 218 8.32 6.91 12.70
N GLY A 219 9.31 7.78 12.84
CA GLY A 219 9.69 8.36 14.14
C GLY A 219 10.56 7.48 15.05
N LEU A 220 10.87 6.24 14.66
CA LEU A 220 11.81 5.37 15.38
C LEU A 220 13.15 5.28 14.62
N ASN A 221 14.23 5.60 15.32
CA ASN A 221 15.58 5.41 14.79
C ASN A 221 15.95 3.93 14.84
N GLY A 222 16.08 3.30 13.66
CA GLY A 222 16.50 1.91 13.53
C GLY A 222 15.42 0.99 12.94
N MET A 223 15.80 -0.28 12.76
CA MET A 223 14.92 -1.32 12.26
C MET A 223 14.82 -2.45 13.28
N MET A 224 13.62 -2.91 13.56
CA MET A 224 13.39 -4.09 14.37
C MET A 224 13.70 -5.35 13.57
N ARG A 225 14.41 -6.27 14.18
CA ARG A 225 14.81 -7.57 13.59
C ARG A 225 14.19 -8.70 14.39
N GLY A 226 14.10 -9.86 13.79
CA GLY A 226 13.54 -11.05 14.42
C GLY A 226 12.10 -11.29 14.01
N ARG A 227 11.43 -12.17 14.77
CA ARG A 227 10.03 -12.54 14.55
C ARG A 227 9.15 -11.44 15.12
N SER A 228 8.41 -10.75 14.28
CA SER A 228 7.53 -9.66 14.69
C SER A 228 6.06 -10.03 14.46
N LEU A 229 5.22 -9.77 15.45
CA LEU A 229 3.74 -9.84 15.37
C LEU A 229 3.21 -8.41 15.32
N PHE A 230 2.43 -8.10 14.31
CA PHE A 230 1.73 -6.82 14.16
C PHE A 230 0.25 -6.99 14.48
N LEU A 231 -0.29 -6.10 15.31
CA LEU A 231 -1.67 -6.07 15.75
C LEU A 231 -2.31 -4.72 15.41
N SER A 232 -3.43 -4.76 14.71
CA SER A 232 -4.22 -3.57 14.35
C SER A 232 -5.08 -3.11 15.50
N VAL A 233 -4.79 -1.95 16.08
CA VAL A 233 -5.61 -1.39 17.18
C VAL A 233 -7.03 -1.02 16.70
N PRO A 234 -7.23 -0.40 15.52
CA PRO A 234 -8.58 -0.17 15.01
C PRO A 234 -9.42 -1.45 14.89
N LEU A 235 -8.83 -2.53 14.35
CA LEU A 235 -9.56 -3.79 14.20
C LEU A 235 -9.83 -4.48 15.55
N MET A 236 -8.94 -4.32 16.54
CA MET A 236 -9.17 -4.83 17.90
C MET A 236 -10.43 -4.22 18.55
N ARG A 237 -10.85 -3.03 18.16
CA ARG A 237 -12.08 -2.38 18.63
C ARG A 237 -13.37 -3.13 18.25
N GLY A 238 -13.35 -3.89 17.16
CA GLY A 238 -14.50 -4.69 16.70
C GLY A 238 -14.42 -6.16 17.05
N LEU A 239 -13.29 -6.66 17.55
CA LEU A 239 -13.09 -8.03 17.97
C LEU A 239 -13.37 -8.22 19.47
N SER A 240 -13.78 -9.41 19.88
CA SER A 240 -13.72 -9.86 21.27
C SER A 240 -12.33 -10.39 21.62
N ALA A 241 -12.03 -10.55 22.91
CA ALA A 241 -10.75 -11.11 23.36
C ALA A 241 -10.51 -12.54 22.84
N ASN A 242 -11.57 -13.36 22.72
CA ASN A 242 -11.46 -14.71 22.16
C ASN A 242 -11.19 -14.67 20.65
N GLU A 243 -11.85 -13.78 19.92
CA GLU A 243 -11.63 -13.58 18.49
C GLU A 243 -10.21 -13.06 18.22
N LEU A 244 -9.71 -12.10 19.00
CA LEU A 244 -8.31 -11.66 18.93
C LEU A 244 -7.34 -12.83 19.21
N THR A 245 -7.67 -13.67 20.21
CA THR A 245 -6.86 -14.86 20.52
C THR A 245 -6.81 -15.81 19.32
N ALA A 246 -7.93 -15.99 18.61
CA ALA A 246 -7.99 -16.82 17.41
C ALA A 246 -7.20 -16.23 16.25
N VAL A 247 -7.26 -14.89 16.04
CA VAL A 247 -6.43 -14.20 15.06
C VAL A 247 -4.95 -14.34 15.38
N ILE A 248 -4.54 -14.09 16.63
CA ILE A 248 -3.15 -14.26 17.04
C ILE A 248 -2.70 -15.72 16.86
N ALA A 249 -3.57 -16.69 17.12
CA ALA A 249 -3.27 -18.10 16.90
C ALA A 249 -3.07 -18.41 15.42
N HIS A 250 -3.91 -17.87 14.54
CA HIS A 250 -3.76 -17.99 13.09
C HIS A 250 -2.41 -17.41 12.63
N GLU A 251 -2.09 -16.18 13.02
CA GLU A 251 -0.82 -15.54 12.66
C GLU A 251 0.38 -16.31 13.19
N MET A 252 0.32 -16.76 14.44
CA MET A 252 1.44 -17.52 15.03
C MET A 252 1.57 -18.93 14.46
N ALA A 253 0.50 -19.53 13.91
CA ALA A 253 0.58 -20.80 13.21
C ALA A 253 1.51 -20.74 11.99
N HIS A 254 1.60 -19.57 11.33
CA HIS A 254 2.59 -19.34 10.27
C HIS A 254 4.05 -19.44 10.75
N PHE A 255 4.31 -19.20 12.03
CA PHE A 255 5.62 -19.44 12.63
C PHE A 255 5.84 -20.91 13.04
N ALA A 256 4.79 -21.63 13.41
CA ALA A 256 4.89 -23.00 13.92
C ALA A 256 5.19 -24.02 12.82
N HIS A 257 4.58 -23.89 11.66
CA HIS A 257 4.78 -24.78 10.53
C HIS A 257 6.04 -24.36 9.77
N LYS A 258 7.05 -25.17 9.61
CA LYS A 258 8.35 -24.97 8.90
C LYS A 258 8.33 -24.02 7.67
N ASP A 259 7.55 -22.93 7.76
CA ASP A 259 7.29 -21.93 6.73
C ASP A 259 8.30 -20.79 6.75
N ALA A 260 9.19 -20.78 7.72
CA ALA A 260 10.19 -19.71 7.87
C ALA A 260 11.02 -19.52 6.60
N GLN A 261 11.42 -20.60 5.92
CA GLN A 261 12.22 -20.52 4.71
C GLN A 261 11.41 -19.96 3.55
N TYR A 262 10.14 -20.36 3.40
CA TYR A 262 9.25 -19.79 2.38
C TYR A 262 9.03 -18.29 2.61
N SER A 263 8.71 -17.89 3.83
CA SER A 263 8.47 -16.51 4.21
C SER A 263 9.72 -15.62 4.13
N GLN A 264 10.91 -16.18 4.39
CA GLN A 264 12.17 -15.43 4.37
C GLN A 264 12.80 -15.34 2.97
N SER A 265 12.74 -16.41 2.18
CA SER A 265 13.49 -16.51 0.93
C SER A 265 12.63 -16.27 -0.31
N PHE A 266 11.42 -16.84 -0.34
CA PHE A 266 10.56 -16.78 -1.52
C PHE A 266 9.64 -15.57 -1.53
N ALA A 267 8.81 -15.41 -0.48
CA ALA A 267 7.73 -14.44 -0.47
C ALA A 267 8.20 -12.99 -0.70
N PRO A 268 9.32 -12.52 -0.10
CA PRO A 268 9.79 -11.16 -0.31
C PRO A 268 10.27 -10.90 -1.74
N ILE A 269 10.92 -11.89 -2.37
CA ILE A 269 11.40 -11.76 -3.76
C ILE A 269 10.20 -11.73 -4.71
N TYR A 270 9.24 -12.63 -4.50
CA TYR A 270 8.02 -12.67 -5.30
C TYR A 270 7.21 -11.39 -5.18
N ALA A 271 7.01 -10.86 -3.97
CA ALA A 271 6.31 -9.61 -3.72
C ALA A 271 6.99 -8.43 -4.44
N ARG A 272 8.30 -8.28 -4.31
CA ARG A 272 9.06 -7.20 -4.98
C ARG A 272 8.95 -7.27 -6.51
N LEU A 273 9.02 -8.47 -7.08
CA LEU A 273 8.84 -8.65 -8.53
C LEU A 273 7.43 -8.30 -8.96
N HIS A 274 6.44 -8.72 -8.16
CA HIS A 274 5.04 -8.44 -8.41
C HIS A 274 4.75 -6.93 -8.36
N ASP A 275 5.28 -6.23 -7.35
CA ASP A 275 5.13 -4.77 -7.19
C ASP A 275 5.82 -4.03 -8.34
N ALA A 276 7.04 -4.43 -8.70
CA ALA A 276 7.77 -3.84 -9.83
C ALA A 276 7.04 -4.05 -11.17
N ALA A 277 6.37 -5.19 -11.33
CA ALA A 277 5.59 -5.51 -12.52
C ALA A 277 4.29 -4.70 -12.60
N ASN A 278 3.64 -4.46 -11.47
CA ASN A 278 2.31 -3.84 -11.39
C ASN A 278 2.34 -2.36 -10.92
N GLU A 279 3.52 -1.69 -10.88
CA GLU A 279 3.64 -0.29 -10.46
C GLU A 279 2.58 0.59 -11.18
N PRO A 280 1.57 1.10 -10.45
CA PRO A 280 0.48 1.86 -11.05
C PRO A 280 0.87 3.29 -11.39
N ASP A 281 1.86 3.88 -10.68
CA ASP A 281 2.21 5.29 -10.83
C ASP A 281 3.06 5.53 -12.09
N PRO A 282 2.52 6.27 -13.10
CA PRO A 282 3.29 6.61 -14.29
C PRO A 282 4.54 7.44 -14.00
N ARG A 283 4.56 8.19 -12.89
CA ARG A 283 5.69 9.06 -12.51
C ARG A 283 6.88 8.26 -11.99
N ARG A 284 6.62 7.09 -11.39
CA ARG A 284 7.67 6.16 -10.92
C ARG A 284 8.20 5.26 -12.03
N ARG A 285 7.51 5.20 -13.17
CA ARG A 285 7.96 4.42 -14.33
C ARG A 285 9.12 5.11 -15.01
N SER A 286 10.18 4.35 -15.26
CA SER A 286 11.29 4.85 -16.07
C SER A 286 10.80 5.25 -17.47
N ARG A 287 11.24 6.41 -17.96
CA ARG A 287 10.98 6.88 -19.32
C ARG A 287 11.92 6.24 -20.36
N ASN A 288 12.91 5.47 -19.91
CA ASN A 288 13.83 4.78 -20.80
C ASN A 288 13.10 3.66 -21.56
N PRO A 289 13.05 3.67 -22.90
CA PRO A 289 12.33 2.68 -23.71
C PRO A 289 12.83 1.25 -23.52
N PHE A 290 14.11 1.05 -23.20
CA PHE A 290 14.69 -0.27 -22.91
C PHE A 290 14.15 -0.91 -21.62
N THR A 291 13.45 -0.17 -20.76
CA THR A 291 12.80 -0.74 -19.57
C THR A 291 11.43 -1.37 -19.89
N ILE A 292 10.83 -1.07 -21.04
CA ILE A 292 9.54 -1.64 -21.45
C ILE A 292 9.62 -3.17 -21.64
N PRO A 293 10.58 -3.70 -22.43
CA PRO A 293 10.78 -5.14 -22.56
C PRO A 293 11.07 -5.82 -21.22
N VAL A 294 11.90 -5.21 -20.39
CA VAL A 294 12.21 -5.72 -19.03
C VAL A 294 10.94 -5.95 -18.23
N ARG A 295 10.06 -4.94 -18.18
CA ARG A 295 8.81 -5.06 -17.45
C ARG A 295 7.92 -6.16 -17.99
N TRP A 296 7.78 -6.27 -19.31
CA TRP A 296 6.98 -7.35 -19.94
C TRP A 296 7.52 -8.74 -19.65
N MET A 297 8.83 -8.89 -19.61
CA MET A 297 9.47 -10.15 -19.23
C MET A 297 9.28 -10.44 -17.73
N THR A 298 9.46 -9.44 -16.85
CA THR A 298 9.21 -9.59 -15.41
C THR A 298 7.75 -9.95 -15.14
N ASP A 299 6.79 -9.31 -15.81
CA ASP A 299 5.36 -9.68 -15.76
C ASP A 299 5.13 -11.15 -16.10
N PHE A 300 5.83 -11.67 -17.12
CA PHE A 300 5.76 -13.06 -17.50
C PHE A 300 6.36 -13.98 -16.42
N LEU A 301 7.52 -13.62 -15.86
CA LEU A 301 8.15 -14.38 -14.79
C LEU A 301 7.21 -14.53 -13.58
N VAL A 302 6.59 -13.43 -13.14
CA VAL A 302 5.60 -13.44 -12.06
C VAL A 302 4.40 -14.31 -12.42
N ALA A 303 3.86 -14.15 -13.63
CA ALA A 303 2.68 -14.89 -14.09
C ALA A 303 2.93 -16.40 -14.19
N ALA A 304 4.13 -16.83 -14.59
CA ALA A 304 4.49 -18.23 -14.70
C ALA A 304 4.41 -18.99 -13.37
N PHE A 305 4.74 -18.31 -12.26
CA PHE A 305 4.70 -18.90 -10.92
C PHE A 305 3.40 -18.62 -10.15
N HIS A 306 2.56 -17.71 -10.63
CA HIS A 306 1.39 -17.23 -9.92
C HIS A 306 0.47 -18.36 -9.42
N SER A 307 0.08 -19.30 -10.27
CA SER A 307 -0.79 -20.42 -9.90
C SER A 307 -0.17 -21.37 -8.87
N ASN A 308 1.15 -21.50 -8.89
CA ASN A 308 1.87 -22.34 -7.94
C ASN A 308 1.93 -21.67 -6.57
N VAL A 309 2.21 -20.37 -6.55
CA VAL A 309 2.23 -19.54 -5.36
C VAL A 309 0.85 -19.50 -4.70
N ALA A 310 -0.20 -19.25 -5.48
CA ALA A 310 -1.57 -19.23 -4.97
C ALA A 310 -1.94 -20.56 -4.28
N ARG A 311 -1.63 -21.71 -4.92
CA ARG A 311 -1.89 -23.04 -4.32
C ARG A 311 -1.11 -23.29 -3.04
N VAL A 312 0.15 -22.85 -2.97
CA VAL A 312 0.96 -22.98 -1.74
C VAL A 312 0.40 -22.07 -0.65
N SER A 313 0.08 -20.81 -0.98
CA SER A 313 -0.52 -19.86 -0.02
C SER A 313 -1.84 -20.37 0.51
N GLN A 314 -2.76 -20.82 -0.35
CA GLN A 314 -4.05 -21.39 0.08
C GLN A 314 -3.88 -22.56 1.06
N LYS A 315 -2.97 -23.50 0.76
CA LYS A 315 -2.70 -24.62 1.67
C LYS A 315 -2.13 -24.18 3.02
N ARG A 316 -1.30 -23.15 3.03
CA ARG A 316 -0.73 -22.59 4.26
C ARG A 316 -1.80 -21.91 5.10
N GLU A 317 -2.69 -21.14 4.46
CA GLU A 317 -3.80 -20.46 5.13
C GLU A 317 -4.75 -21.48 5.78
N LEU A 318 -5.18 -22.49 5.03
CA LEU A 318 -6.07 -23.53 5.58
C LEU A 318 -5.40 -24.35 6.72
N ALA A 319 -4.09 -24.56 6.65
CA ALA A 319 -3.34 -25.20 7.74
C ALA A 319 -3.24 -24.29 8.97
N ALA A 320 -3.06 -22.99 8.78
CA ALA A 320 -3.05 -22.00 9.87
C ALA A 320 -4.43 -21.87 10.50
N ASP A 321 -5.50 -21.87 9.69
CA ASP A 321 -6.89 -21.87 10.17
C ASP A 321 -7.18 -23.12 11.03
N ALA A 322 -6.80 -24.30 10.55
CA ALA A 322 -7.01 -25.54 11.31
C ALA A 322 -6.26 -25.52 12.65
N ALA A 323 -4.99 -25.06 12.66
CA ALA A 323 -4.20 -24.95 13.89
C ALA A 323 -4.78 -23.90 14.86
N ALA A 324 -5.26 -22.77 14.35
CA ALA A 324 -5.90 -21.74 15.16
C ALA A 324 -7.23 -22.22 15.75
N ALA A 325 -8.06 -22.89 14.96
CA ALA A 325 -9.33 -23.47 15.42
C ALA A 325 -9.13 -24.53 16.50
N GLU A 326 -8.07 -25.38 16.38
CA GLU A 326 -7.70 -26.36 17.40
C GLU A 326 -7.18 -25.71 18.70
N ALA A 327 -6.37 -24.66 18.57
CA ALA A 327 -5.80 -23.94 19.71
C ALA A 327 -6.81 -23.06 20.45
N THR A 328 -7.89 -22.64 19.77
CA THR A 328 -8.93 -21.73 20.30
C THR A 328 -10.32 -22.33 20.12
N SER A 329 -11.04 -21.91 19.09
CA SER A 329 -12.38 -22.39 18.73
C SER A 329 -12.66 -22.09 17.26
N SER A 330 -13.27 -23.02 16.54
CA SER A 330 -13.74 -22.78 15.16
C SER A 330 -14.70 -21.59 15.08
N ALA A 331 -15.57 -21.41 16.07
CA ALA A 331 -16.56 -20.34 16.10
C ALA A 331 -15.89 -18.96 16.28
N ASP A 332 -14.93 -18.84 17.20
CA ASP A 332 -14.19 -17.58 17.42
C ASP A 332 -13.36 -17.20 16.20
N LEU A 333 -12.70 -18.19 15.57
CA LEU A 333 -11.94 -17.95 14.35
C LEU A 333 -12.84 -17.52 13.19
N ALA A 334 -13.96 -18.20 12.96
CA ALA A 334 -14.90 -17.86 11.88
C ALA A 334 -15.49 -16.45 12.06
N ASN A 335 -15.87 -16.09 13.29
CA ASN A 335 -16.34 -14.74 13.61
C ASN A 335 -15.24 -13.69 13.38
N ALA A 336 -14.03 -13.99 13.81
CA ALA A 336 -12.88 -13.09 13.60
C ALA A 336 -12.59 -12.86 12.11
N LEU A 337 -12.55 -13.92 11.30
CA LEU A 337 -12.35 -13.83 9.86
C LEU A 337 -13.41 -12.96 9.18
N LEU A 338 -14.67 -13.16 9.54
CA LEU A 338 -15.79 -12.37 9.02
C LEU A 338 -15.66 -10.90 9.42
N LYS A 339 -15.46 -10.64 10.71
CA LYS A 339 -15.31 -9.27 11.25
C LYS A 339 -14.12 -8.54 10.66
N VAL A 340 -12.96 -9.18 10.59
CA VAL A 340 -11.74 -8.57 10.02
C VAL A 340 -11.95 -8.21 8.56
N SER A 341 -12.60 -9.07 7.77
CA SER A 341 -12.90 -8.79 6.36
C SER A 341 -13.80 -7.56 6.20
N ILE A 342 -14.86 -7.45 7.00
CA ILE A 342 -15.79 -6.31 6.98
C ILE A 342 -15.07 -5.03 7.44
N MET A 343 -14.40 -5.09 8.59
CA MET A 343 -13.74 -3.95 9.19
C MET A 343 -12.60 -3.41 8.32
N SER A 344 -11.81 -4.27 7.69
CA SER A 344 -10.76 -3.85 6.77
C SER A 344 -11.33 -3.08 5.57
N HIS A 345 -12.49 -3.50 5.05
CA HIS A 345 -13.14 -2.80 3.95
C HIS A 345 -13.65 -1.41 4.38
N VAL A 346 -14.29 -1.32 5.56
CA VAL A 346 -14.74 -0.04 6.13
C VAL A 346 -13.54 0.86 6.41
N TRP A 347 -12.46 0.33 6.98
CA TRP A 347 -11.24 1.07 7.28
C TRP A 347 -10.62 1.73 6.06
N HIS A 348 -10.54 1.04 4.91
CA HIS A 348 -10.00 1.63 3.69
C HIS A 348 -10.81 2.85 3.21
N ARG A 349 -12.12 2.83 3.43
CA ARG A 349 -12.99 3.98 3.13
C ARG A 349 -12.76 5.13 4.14
N GLU A 350 -12.68 4.81 5.43
CA GLU A 350 -12.41 5.78 6.49
C GLU A 350 -11.05 6.48 6.33
N ILE A 351 -10.02 5.75 5.92
CA ILE A 351 -8.69 6.32 5.62
C ILE A 351 -8.76 7.38 4.52
N ALA A 352 -9.60 7.20 3.50
CA ALA A 352 -9.76 8.20 2.45
C ALA A 352 -10.37 9.50 3.01
N VAL A 353 -11.38 9.38 3.88
CA VAL A 353 -12.00 10.53 4.58
C VAL A 353 -10.99 11.20 5.53
N LEU A 354 -10.22 10.39 6.26
CA LEU A 354 -9.18 10.91 7.15
C LEU A 354 -8.11 11.71 6.39
N HIS A 355 -7.67 11.23 5.23
CA HIS A 355 -6.71 11.94 4.38
C HIS A 355 -7.27 13.28 3.89
N GLU A 356 -8.53 13.31 3.48
CA GLU A 356 -9.19 14.54 3.06
C GLU A 356 -9.27 15.54 4.21
N ARG A 357 -9.65 15.09 5.41
CA ARG A 357 -9.66 15.92 6.62
C ARG A 357 -8.25 16.41 7.00
N ALA A 358 -7.26 15.54 6.94
CA ALA A 358 -5.87 15.90 7.22
C ALA A 358 -5.33 16.95 6.22
N HIS A 359 -5.76 16.86 4.97
CA HIS A 359 -5.42 17.86 3.95
C HIS A 359 -6.05 19.24 4.24
N GLN A 360 -7.15 19.27 4.98
CA GLN A 360 -7.79 20.47 5.49
C GLN A 360 -7.25 20.93 6.86
N GLY A 361 -6.20 20.27 7.38
CA GLY A 361 -5.60 20.57 8.68
C GLY A 361 -6.39 20.03 9.87
N ARG A 362 -7.35 19.13 9.64
CA ARG A 362 -8.17 18.51 10.68
C ARG A 362 -7.62 17.13 11.03
N PHE A 363 -7.37 16.94 12.31
CA PHE A 363 -6.80 15.69 12.82
C PHE A 363 -7.68 15.12 13.93
N SER A 364 -7.91 13.83 13.85
CA SER A 364 -8.54 13.10 14.91
C SER A 364 -7.54 12.82 16.03
N ARG A 365 -7.93 13.08 17.26
CA ARG A 365 -7.13 12.76 18.46
C ARG A 365 -7.06 11.25 18.68
N ASN A 366 -8.16 10.54 18.37
CA ASN A 366 -8.25 9.08 18.52
C ASN A 366 -8.93 8.45 17.30
N ILE A 367 -8.12 8.12 16.27
CA ILE A 367 -8.58 7.54 15.01
C ILE A 367 -9.25 6.17 15.23
N SER A 368 -8.71 5.34 16.12
CA SER A 368 -9.24 3.98 16.36
C SER A 368 -10.63 4.01 17.00
N ARG A 369 -10.87 4.95 17.92
CA ARG A 369 -12.16 5.16 18.54
C ARG A 369 -13.19 5.67 17.54
N ASN A 370 -12.82 6.68 16.75
CA ASN A 370 -13.69 7.22 15.71
C ASN A 370 -14.07 6.18 14.68
N PHE A 371 -13.11 5.35 14.27
CA PHE A 371 -13.40 4.21 13.40
C PHE A 371 -14.45 3.27 14.02
N ALA A 372 -14.32 2.94 15.32
CA ALA A 372 -15.29 2.07 16.00
C ALA A 372 -16.69 2.70 16.07
N ASP A 373 -16.77 4.02 16.28
CA ASP A 373 -18.04 4.74 16.31
C ASP A 373 -18.69 4.82 14.93
N HIS A 374 -17.92 5.12 13.88
CA HIS A 374 -18.39 5.06 12.49
C HIS A 374 -18.80 3.63 12.07
N LEU A 375 -18.04 2.62 12.48
CA LEU A 375 -18.39 1.22 12.23
C LEU A 375 -19.76 0.89 12.83
N ARG A 376 -20.06 1.35 14.05
CA ARG A 376 -21.36 1.16 14.69
C ARG A 376 -22.50 1.84 13.93
N LEU A 377 -22.27 3.06 13.44
CA LEU A 377 -23.26 3.82 12.67
C LEU A 377 -23.51 3.21 11.27
N ASP A 378 -22.46 2.79 10.60
CA ASP A 378 -22.54 2.22 9.23
C ASP A 378 -23.12 0.81 9.22
N LEU A 379 -22.88 0.05 10.27
CA LEU A 379 -23.42 -1.29 10.45
C LEU A 379 -24.81 -1.30 11.08
N ASP A 380 -25.60 -0.23 10.87
CA ASP A 380 -27.01 -0.23 11.24
C ASP A 380 -27.74 -1.46 10.64
N LYS A 381 -28.77 -1.91 11.36
CA LYS A 381 -29.46 -3.21 11.26
C LYS A 381 -29.71 -3.76 9.85
N ASN A 382 -29.83 -2.89 8.84
CA ASN A 382 -30.11 -3.30 7.45
C ASN A 382 -28.87 -3.44 6.57
N LYS A 383 -27.75 -2.82 6.94
CA LYS A 383 -26.54 -2.77 6.11
C LYS A 383 -25.54 -3.90 6.40
N ILE A 384 -25.57 -4.49 7.61
CA ILE A 384 -24.63 -5.56 7.99
C ILE A 384 -24.82 -6.80 7.11
N SER A 385 -26.06 -7.26 6.94
CA SER A 385 -26.33 -8.49 6.20
C SER A 385 -25.99 -8.34 4.72
N ASP A 386 -26.25 -7.15 4.14
CA ASP A 386 -25.93 -6.85 2.75
C ASP A 386 -24.41 -6.69 2.55
N ALA A 387 -23.71 -6.06 3.51
CA ALA A 387 -22.26 -5.96 3.49
C ALA A 387 -21.58 -7.34 3.60
N VAL A 388 -22.07 -8.20 4.50
CA VAL A 388 -21.56 -9.56 4.65
C VAL A 388 -21.85 -10.41 3.41
N ALA A 389 -23.07 -10.39 2.89
CA ALA A 389 -23.44 -11.10 1.67
C ALA A 389 -22.61 -10.60 0.47
N SER A 390 -22.38 -9.29 0.39
CA SER A 390 -21.55 -8.66 -0.63
C SER A 390 -20.08 -9.09 -0.49
N ILE A 391 -19.52 -9.10 0.71
CA ILE A 391 -18.13 -9.52 0.96
C ILE A 391 -17.97 -11.01 0.67
N MET A 392 -18.93 -11.84 1.05
CA MET A 392 -18.93 -13.27 0.74
C MET A 392 -19.03 -13.55 -0.76
N ALA A 393 -19.82 -12.75 -1.50
CA ALA A 393 -19.98 -12.89 -2.95
C ALA A 393 -18.84 -12.25 -3.76
N TRP A 394 -18.16 -11.23 -3.20
CA TRP A 394 -17.16 -10.40 -3.90
C TRP A 394 -15.73 -10.89 -3.76
N GLN A 395 -15.48 -11.97 -3.08
CA GLN A 395 -14.14 -12.56 -3.00
C GLN A 395 -13.73 -13.22 -4.32
N ILE A 396 -13.68 -12.42 -5.39
CA ILE A 396 -12.82 -12.74 -6.52
C ILE A 396 -11.39 -12.69 -5.95
N PRO A 397 -10.66 -13.82 -5.92
CA PRO A 397 -9.30 -13.82 -5.39
C PRO A 397 -8.50 -12.76 -6.14
N HIS A 398 -8.15 -11.66 -5.45
CA HIS A 398 -7.20 -10.72 -6.06
C HIS A 398 -5.89 -11.48 -6.28
N PRO A 399 -5.22 -11.32 -7.44
CA PRO A 399 -3.99 -12.05 -7.74
C PRO A 399 -2.88 -11.89 -6.70
N THR A 400 -3.03 -10.90 -5.80
CA THR A 400 -2.10 -10.60 -4.70
C THR A 400 -2.60 -11.11 -3.36
N ASP A 401 -3.88 -11.51 -3.24
CA ASP A 401 -4.40 -12.07 -2.00
C ASP A 401 -3.80 -13.44 -1.76
N SER A 402 -3.01 -13.53 -0.71
CA SER A 402 -2.46 -14.78 -0.22
C SER A 402 -3.54 -15.65 0.47
N HIS A 403 -4.69 -15.08 0.74
CA HIS A 403 -5.78 -15.74 1.48
C HIS A 403 -6.82 -16.35 0.55
N PRO A 404 -7.29 -17.59 0.82
CA PRO A 404 -8.47 -18.15 0.18
C PRO A 404 -9.72 -17.33 0.51
N PRO A 405 -10.81 -17.47 -0.26
CA PRO A 405 -12.10 -16.88 0.10
C PRO A 405 -12.51 -17.21 1.53
N THR A 406 -13.08 -16.23 2.24
CA THR A 406 -13.50 -16.41 3.65
C THR A 406 -14.49 -17.57 3.80
N GLU A 407 -15.34 -17.81 2.80
CA GLU A 407 -16.27 -18.95 2.75
C GLU A 407 -15.52 -20.29 2.78
N ASP A 408 -14.48 -20.45 1.95
CA ASP A 408 -13.66 -21.65 1.90
C ASP A 408 -12.91 -21.87 3.23
N ARG A 409 -12.42 -20.81 3.83
CA ARG A 409 -11.72 -20.85 5.13
C ARG A 409 -12.68 -21.31 6.24
N ILE A 410 -13.88 -20.72 6.33
CA ILE A 410 -14.92 -21.08 7.31
C ILE A 410 -15.36 -22.54 7.11
N THR A 411 -15.56 -22.95 5.87
CA THR A 411 -15.92 -24.35 5.55
C THR A 411 -14.83 -25.32 5.96
N SER A 412 -13.57 -24.96 5.77
CA SER A 412 -12.41 -25.82 6.10
C SER A 412 -12.27 -26.13 7.59
N ILE A 413 -12.78 -25.25 8.46
CA ILE A 413 -12.78 -25.45 9.92
C ILE A 413 -14.08 -26.09 10.45
N GLY A 414 -14.90 -26.64 9.54
CA GLY A 414 -16.09 -27.43 9.86
C GLY A 414 -17.37 -26.64 10.15
N LEU A 415 -17.42 -25.36 9.77
CA LEU A 415 -18.61 -24.53 9.96
C LEU A 415 -19.29 -24.22 8.63
N ASN A 416 -20.63 -24.02 8.69
CA ASN A 416 -21.40 -23.57 7.53
C ASN A 416 -21.40 -22.03 7.46
N PRO A 417 -20.85 -21.43 6.41
CA PRO A 417 -20.83 -19.96 6.26
C PRO A 417 -22.21 -19.30 6.35
N THR A 418 -23.24 -19.96 5.80
CA THR A 418 -24.60 -19.41 5.80
C THR A 418 -25.21 -19.30 7.21
N SER A 419 -24.79 -20.17 8.15
CA SER A 419 -25.26 -20.10 9.55
C SER A 419 -24.70 -18.88 10.31
N LEU A 420 -23.64 -18.25 9.79
CA LEU A 420 -23.04 -17.05 10.36
C LEU A 420 -23.71 -15.75 9.88
N LEU A 421 -24.57 -15.84 8.86
CA LEU A 421 -25.23 -14.70 8.22
C LEU A 421 -26.57 -14.33 8.88
N ASP A 422 -26.97 -15.02 9.97
CA ASP A 422 -28.16 -14.65 10.73
C ASP A 422 -28.00 -13.22 11.29
N ARG A 423 -28.97 -12.37 10.94
CA ARG A 423 -28.96 -10.92 11.15
C ARG A 423 -28.84 -10.53 12.63
N ASP A 424 -29.66 -11.15 13.48
CA ASP A 424 -29.69 -10.82 14.91
C ASP A 424 -28.42 -11.31 15.62
N ALA A 425 -27.91 -12.46 15.18
CA ALA A 425 -26.65 -13.02 15.65
C ALA A 425 -25.45 -12.16 15.22
N LEU A 426 -25.44 -11.61 14.01
CA LEU A 426 -24.38 -10.71 13.54
C LEU A 426 -24.31 -9.42 14.36
N GLN A 427 -25.45 -8.79 14.62
CA GLN A 427 -25.51 -7.57 15.42
C GLN A 427 -25.01 -7.80 16.85
N GLN A 428 -25.44 -8.90 17.49
CA GLN A 428 -24.98 -9.27 18.83
C GLN A 428 -23.47 -9.58 18.85
N ARG A 429 -22.95 -10.23 17.81
CA ARG A 429 -21.52 -10.54 17.68
C ARG A 429 -20.64 -9.31 17.50
N PHE A 430 -21.12 -8.29 16.75
CA PHE A 430 -20.34 -7.06 16.55
C PHE A 430 -20.36 -6.10 17.74
N PHE A 431 -21.47 -6.02 18.48
CA PHE A 431 -21.69 -4.96 19.46
C PHE A 431 -22.00 -5.44 20.89
N GLY A 432 -22.17 -6.73 21.08
CA GLY A 432 -22.61 -7.33 22.37
C GLY A 432 -21.49 -7.73 23.34
N GLN A 433 -20.22 -7.47 23.02
CA GLN A 433 -19.09 -7.98 23.80
C GLN A 433 -18.07 -6.86 24.13
N THR A 434 -17.32 -7.07 25.22
CA THR A 434 -16.12 -6.26 25.50
C THR A 434 -15.11 -6.37 24.36
N THR A 435 -14.51 -5.25 23.98
CA THR A 435 -13.64 -5.23 22.82
C THR A 435 -12.25 -5.77 23.17
N ALA A 436 -11.61 -6.43 22.20
CA ALA A 436 -10.23 -6.92 22.34
C ALA A 436 -9.21 -5.79 22.53
N ALA A 437 -9.57 -4.55 22.20
CA ALA A 437 -8.73 -3.39 22.47
C ALA A 437 -8.46 -3.20 23.97
N GLU A 438 -9.38 -3.67 24.83
CA GLU A 438 -9.22 -3.64 26.28
C GLU A 438 -8.13 -4.58 26.82
N GLU A 439 -7.59 -5.48 25.99
CA GLU A 439 -6.37 -6.24 26.31
C GLU A 439 -5.12 -5.35 26.33
N LEU A 440 -5.21 -4.13 25.80
CA LEU A 440 -4.18 -3.12 25.96
C LEU A 440 -4.36 -2.39 27.30
N ASP A 441 -3.30 -2.36 28.09
CA ASP A 441 -3.24 -1.51 29.27
C ASP A 441 -3.09 -0.04 28.83
N ASP A 442 -3.84 0.89 29.47
CA ASP A 442 -3.90 2.30 29.10
C ASP A 442 -4.25 2.54 27.61
N LEU A 443 -5.34 1.90 27.18
CA LEU A 443 -5.81 1.88 25.78
C LEU A 443 -5.88 3.28 25.16
N THR A 444 -6.45 4.26 25.89
CA THR A 444 -6.64 5.63 25.37
C THR A 444 -5.30 6.26 24.98
N ASN A 445 -4.29 6.15 25.85
CA ASN A 445 -2.96 6.70 25.56
C ASN A 445 -2.28 5.99 24.38
N VAL A 446 -2.44 4.66 24.26
CA VAL A 446 -1.93 3.89 23.10
C VAL A 446 -2.56 4.39 21.81
N GLU A 447 -3.87 4.57 21.77
CA GLU A 447 -4.61 5.02 20.60
C GLU A 447 -4.28 6.48 20.21
N GLU A 448 -4.26 7.39 21.17
CA GLU A 448 -3.89 8.80 20.94
C GLU A 448 -2.46 8.91 20.42
N ARG A 449 -1.53 8.14 20.98
CA ARG A 449 -0.14 8.11 20.52
C ARG A 449 -0.02 7.55 19.10
N LEU A 450 -0.75 6.50 18.76
CA LEU A 450 -0.79 5.95 17.40
C LEU A 450 -1.40 6.95 16.41
N SER A 451 -2.46 7.64 16.82
CA SER A 451 -3.10 8.69 16.01
C SER A 451 -2.13 9.85 15.75
N TYR A 452 -1.37 10.26 16.76
CA TYR A 452 -0.32 11.27 16.61
C TYR A 452 0.81 10.80 15.66
N ILE A 453 1.28 9.54 15.78
CA ILE A 453 2.29 8.98 14.87
C ILE A 453 1.76 8.97 13.43
N TYR A 454 0.50 8.59 13.24
CA TYR A 454 -0.14 8.60 11.92
C TYR A 454 -0.24 10.01 11.34
N GLN A 455 -0.66 10.98 12.13
CA GLN A 455 -0.67 12.39 11.75
C GLN A 455 0.71 12.87 11.30
N LYS A 456 1.75 12.62 12.09
CA LYS A 456 3.12 13.00 11.75
C LYS A 456 3.63 12.32 10.48
N PHE A 457 3.21 11.10 10.23
CA PHE A 457 3.48 10.42 8.97
C PHE A 457 2.80 11.12 7.79
N LEU A 458 1.52 11.50 7.90
CA LEU A 458 0.80 12.22 6.85
C LEU A 458 1.42 13.61 6.56
N GLU A 459 1.86 14.33 7.59
CA GLU A 459 2.60 15.58 7.46
C GLU A 459 3.91 15.35 6.67
N HIS A 460 4.68 14.32 7.05
CA HIS A 460 5.96 14.00 6.41
C HIS A 460 5.82 13.66 4.92
N ILE A 461 4.77 12.96 4.52
CA ILE A 461 4.53 12.61 3.11
C ILE A 461 3.74 13.69 2.33
N GLY A 462 3.43 14.83 2.97
CA GLY A 462 2.74 15.97 2.34
C GLY A 462 1.25 15.74 2.09
N LEU A 463 0.62 14.78 2.77
CA LEU A 463 -0.82 14.53 2.72
C LEU A 463 -1.60 15.29 3.82
N ALA A 464 -0.92 15.86 4.79
CA ALA A 464 -1.53 16.67 5.83
C ALA A 464 -0.97 18.08 5.83
N ARG A 465 -1.81 19.06 6.11
CA ARG A 465 -1.40 20.45 6.32
C ARG A 465 -1.40 20.78 7.80
N ILE A 466 -0.39 21.49 8.25
CA ILE A 466 -0.35 22.03 9.61
C ILE A 466 -1.33 23.21 9.68
N PRO A 467 -2.13 23.37 10.74
CA PRO A 467 -3.12 24.46 10.85
C PRO A 467 -2.57 25.87 10.58
N GLY A 468 -1.28 26.11 10.83
CA GLY A 468 -0.61 27.38 10.50
C GLY A 468 -0.25 27.57 9.01
N GLU A 469 -0.39 26.53 8.19
CA GLU A 469 -0.15 26.53 6.74
C GLU A 469 -1.45 26.60 5.92
N LEU A 470 -2.61 26.61 6.58
CA LEU A 470 -3.91 26.80 5.94
C LEU A 470 -3.99 28.20 5.33
N ASP A 471 -4.66 28.33 4.18
CA ASP A 471 -5.02 29.65 3.72
C ASP A 471 -6.00 30.33 4.70
N ALA A 472 -6.09 31.65 4.66
CA ALA A 472 -6.88 32.41 5.63
C ALA A 472 -8.37 31.98 5.68
N SER A 473 -8.92 31.55 4.55
CA SER A 473 -10.32 31.08 4.46
C SER A 473 -10.49 29.71 5.13
N GLN A 474 -9.57 28.80 4.88
CA GLN A 474 -9.57 27.45 5.50
C GLN A 474 -9.33 27.54 7.01
N ALA A 475 -8.39 28.39 7.43
CA ALA A 475 -8.11 28.62 8.84
C ALA A 475 -9.32 29.24 9.56
N LEU A 476 -10.02 30.18 8.92
CA LEU A 476 -11.24 30.79 9.46
C LEU A 476 -12.38 29.77 9.58
N HIS A 477 -12.55 28.91 8.57
CA HIS A 477 -13.55 27.84 8.61
C HIS A 477 -13.28 26.89 9.79
N TYR A 478 -12.03 26.48 9.95
CA TYR A 478 -11.61 25.61 11.05
C TYR A 478 -11.91 26.22 12.42
N VAL A 479 -11.49 27.48 12.63
CA VAL A 479 -11.70 28.22 13.88
C VAL A 479 -13.19 28.38 14.18
N LEU A 480 -13.97 28.76 13.18
CA LEU A 480 -15.41 28.93 13.34
C LEU A 480 -16.08 27.61 13.73
N SER A 481 -15.82 26.53 13.00
CA SER A 481 -16.41 25.21 13.27
C SER A 481 -16.08 24.71 14.69
N ASP A 482 -14.83 24.89 15.16
CA ASP A 482 -14.44 24.45 16.49
C ASP A 482 -15.10 25.28 17.59
N PHE A 483 -15.19 26.61 17.44
CA PHE A 483 -15.91 27.43 18.40
C PHE A 483 -17.38 27.06 18.51
N LEU A 484 -18.05 26.85 17.38
CA LEU A 484 -19.45 26.43 17.35
C LEU A 484 -19.63 25.08 18.03
N ALA A 485 -18.77 24.12 17.73
CA ALA A 485 -18.81 22.79 18.35
C ALA A 485 -18.54 22.85 19.87
N HIS A 486 -17.57 23.64 20.31
CA HIS A 486 -17.33 23.87 21.75
C HIS A 486 -18.54 24.44 22.46
N MET A 487 -19.26 25.36 21.81
CA MET A 487 -20.46 25.97 22.42
C MET A 487 -21.59 24.94 22.55
N ILE A 488 -21.88 24.19 21.45
CA ILE A 488 -22.94 23.17 21.40
C ILE A 488 -22.68 22.02 22.39
N THR A 489 -21.42 21.74 22.67
CA THR A 489 -21.05 20.59 23.53
C THR A 489 -20.64 20.99 24.93
N ALA A 490 -20.77 22.29 25.28
CA ALA A 490 -20.25 22.85 26.53
C ALA A 490 -20.88 22.25 27.79
N ASP A 491 -22.14 21.90 27.75
CA ASP A 491 -22.90 21.31 28.87
C ASP A 491 -22.90 19.77 28.88
N GLY A 492 -22.34 19.14 27.80
CA GLY A 492 -22.25 17.69 27.60
C GLY A 492 -23.45 17.09 26.88
N GLU A 493 -24.43 17.88 26.48
CA GLU A 493 -25.57 17.48 25.67
C GLU A 493 -25.49 18.17 24.30
N VAL A 494 -25.95 17.52 23.23
CA VAL A 494 -25.97 18.08 21.88
C VAL A 494 -27.42 18.25 21.45
N ASP A 495 -27.90 19.49 21.38
CA ASP A 495 -29.27 19.80 20.96
C ASP A 495 -29.32 20.16 19.47
N ASP A 496 -30.24 19.52 18.74
CA ASP A 496 -30.43 19.80 17.30
C ASP A 496 -30.81 21.26 17.01
N ARG A 497 -31.47 21.94 17.94
CA ARG A 497 -31.84 23.37 17.82
C ARG A 497 -30.60 24.26 17.79
N GLU A 498 -29.62 23.97 18.63
CA GLU A 498 -28.33 24.67 18.64
C GLU A 498 -27.56 24.47 17.36
N ILE A 499 -27.52 23.23 16.87
CA ILE A 499 -26.88 22.90 15.59
C ILE A 499 -27.53 23.68 14.43
N ILE A 500 -28.87 23.71 14.37
CA ILE A 500 -29.59 24.43 13.32
C ILE A 500 -29.29 25.93 13.35
N VAL A 501 -29.25 26.52 14.55
CA VAL A 501 -28.90 27.93 14.71
C VAL A 501 -27.46 28.18 14.30
N ALA A 502 -26.53 27.33 14.74
CA ALA A 502 -25.12 27.42 14.40
C ALA A 502 -24.87 27.34 12.90
N GLU A 503 -25.46 26.36 12.23
CA GLU A 503 -25.37 26.20 10.77
C GLU A 503 -25.89 27.46 10.04
N LYS A 504 -27.04 27.95 10.44
CA LYS A 504 -27.66 29.14 9.81
C LYS A 504 -26.81 30.40 9.96
N GLU A 505 -26.33 30.66 11.16
CA GLU A 505 -25.50 31.85 11.45
C GLU A 505 -24.11 31.74 10.77
N ALA A 506 -23.51 30.54 10.79
CA ALA A 506 -22.23 30.30 10.13
C ALA A 506 -22.31 30.46 8.62
N GLN A 507 -23.39 29.99 7.96
CA GLN A 507 -23.61 30.18 6.52
C GLN A 507 -23.78 31.65 6.12
N GLN A 508 -24.31 32.49 7.00
CA GLN A 508 -24.39 33.93 6.76
C GLN A 508 -23.02 34.61 6.78
N LEU A 509 -22.12 34.15 7.65
CA LEU A 509 -20.75 34.66 7.72
C LEU A 509 -19.87 34.11 6.59
N MET A 510 -20.07 32.88 6.24
CA MET A 510 -19.19 32.10 5.38
C MET A 510 -20.01 31.27 4.39
N PRO A 511 -20.31 31.83 3.21
CA PRO A 511 -20.99 31.08 2.16
C PRO A 511 -20.20 29.80 1.84
N GLY A 512 -20.84 28.64 1.95
CA GLY A 512 -20.20 27.34 1.79
C GLY A 512 -19.73 26.70 3.10
N PHE A 513 -20.16 27.21 4.26
CA PHE A 513 -19.94 26.54 5.54
C PHE A 513 -20.54 25.13 5.54
N ASP A 514 -19.73 24.15 5.96
CA ASP A 514 -20.10 22.73 5.97
C ASP A 514 -20.77 22.34 7.28
N GLY A 515 -22.11 22.29 7.30
CA GLY A 515 -22.88 21.86 8.47
C GLY A 515 -22.68 20.39 8.82
N HIS A 516 -22.30 19.55 7.85
CA HIS A 516 -21.96 18.15 8.14
C HIS A 516 -20.68 18.07 8.99
N ASP A 517 -19.67 18.89 8.68
CA ASP A 517 -18.44 19.00 9.47
C ASP A 517 -18.73 19.45 10.91
N LEU A 518 -19.62 20.42 11.10
CA LEU A 518 -20.02 20.86 12.45
C LEU A 518 -20.65 19.72 13.25
N ARG A 519 -21.57 18.96 12.67
CA ARG A 519 -22.23 17.81 13.33
C ARG A 519 -21.22 16.73 13.73
N GLU A 520 -20.26 16.46 12.87
CA GLU A 520 -19.16 15.54 13.16
C GLU A 520 -18.31 16.00 14.35
N ARG A 521 -17.98 17.29 14.41
CA ARG A 521 -17.21 17.87 15.52
C ARG A 521 -17.97 17.80 16.85
N CYS A 522 -19.27 18.04 16.84
CA CYS A 522 -20.11 17.91 18.04
C CYS A 522 -20.19 16.47 18.56
N ARG A 523 -20.03 15.47 17.70
CA ARG A 523 -19.96 14.05 18.12
C ARG A 523 -18.65 13.69 18.83
N HIS A 524 -17.60 14.44 18.58
CA HIS A 524 -16.26 14.18 19.07
C HIS A 524 -15.64 15.42 19.74
N PRO A 525 -16.23 15.90 20.84
CA PRO A 525 -15.76 17.12 21.51
C PRO A 525 -14.34 17.01 22.06
N ASP A 526 -13.87 15.79 22.32
CA ASP A 526 -12.52 15.49 22.74
C ASP A 526 -11.45 15.68 21.63
N GLU A 527 -11.87 15.83 20.37
CA GLU A 527 -11.00 16.12 19.22
C GLU A 527 -10.89 17.60 18.88
N LEU A 528 -11.71 18.44 19.50
CA LEU A 528 -11.67 19.88 19.28
C LEU A 528 -10.33 20.45 19.76
N MET A 529 -9.86 21.51 19.09
CA MET A 529 -8.68 22.23 19.54
C MET A 529 -8.93 22.78 20.94
N ASP A 530 -7.91 22.73 21.79
CA ASP A 530 -7.98 23.36 23.11
C ASP A 530 -8.44 24.83 23.00
N LEU A 531 -9.39 25.25 23.84
CA LEU A 531 -10.07 26.52 23.71
C LEU A 531 -9.12 27.73 23.79
N ASP A 532 -8.03 27.65 24.58
CA ASP A 532 -7.05 28.73 24.69
C ASP A 532 -6.25 28.86 23.40
N LYS A 533 -5.80 27.74 22.83
CA LYS A 533 -5.10 27.71 21.53
C LYS A 533 -6.00 28.16 20.38
N LEU A 534 -7.29 27.76 20.43
CA LEU A 534 -8.29 28.16 19.45
C LEU A 534 -8.53 29.68 19.52
N THR A 535 -8.60 30.24 20.72
CA THR A 535 -8.75 31.68 20.95
C THR A 535 -7.53 32.45 20.44
N ASP A 536 -6.30 31.96 20.72
CA ASP A 536 -5.07 32.58 20.22
C ASP A 536 -4.99 32.57 18.68
N LEU A 537 -5.48 31.50 18.05
CA LEU A 537 -5.55 31.39 16.61
C LEU A 537 -6.60 32.35 16.03
N ALA A 538 -7.77 32.44 16.66
CA ALA A 538 -8.83 33.35 16.26
C ALA A 538 -8.37 34.83 16.33
N LEU A 539 -7.64 35.21 17.38
CA LEU A 539 -7.07 36.55 17.54
C LEU A 539 -6.08 36.92 16.42
N LYS A 540 -5.40 35.94 15.82
CA LYS A 540 -4.52 36.16 14.69
C LYS A 540 -5.25 36.27 13.34
N LEU A 541 -6.43 35.67 13.22
CA LEU A 541 -7.19 35.58 11.98
C LEU A 541 -8.33 36.60 11.88
N LEU A 542 -8.94 36.96 13.01
CA LEU A 542 -10.09 37.85 13.06
C LEU A 542 -9.66 39.25 13.49
N ASN A 543 -10.22 40.25 12.84
CA ASN A 543 -10.18 41.61 13.37
C ASN A 543 -11.19 41.77 14.52
N PRO A 544 -11.15 42.87 15.33
CA PRO A 544 -12.03 43.05 16.47
C PRO A 544 -13.54 42.94 16.12
N ASN A 545 -13.96 43.44 14.95
CA ASN A 545 -15.35 43.31 14.50
C ASN A 545 -15.71 41.85 14.17
N GLY A 546 -14.81 41.08 13.62
CA GLY A 546 -14.99 39.64 13.35
C GLY A 546 -15.14 38.86 14.64
N PHE A 547 -14.32 39.18 15.66
CA PHE A 547 -14.38 38.53 16.96
C PHE A 547 -15.68 38.84 17.72
N ASN A 548 -16.14 40.09 17.65
CA ASN A 548 -17.43 40.48 18.18
C ASN A 548 -18.62 39.77 17.51
N LYS A 549 -18.56 39.57 16.20
CA LYS A 549 -19.56 38.77 15.46
C LYS A 549 -19.56 37.31 15.89
N LEU A 550 -18.38 36.73 16.09
CA LEU A 550 -18.25 35.37 16.61
C LEU A 550 -18.91 35.25 17.98
N ALA A 551 -18.61 36.16 18.91
CA ALA A 551 -19.22 36.18 20.24
C ALA A 551 -20.76 36.28 20.17
N GLN A 552 -21.31 37.14 19.30
CA GLN A 552 -22.75 37.24 19.09
C GLN A 552 -23.41 35.96 18.56
N ILE A 553 -22.71 35.22 17.70
CA ILE A 553 -23.20 33.94 17.20
C ILE A 553 -23.23 32.92 18.31
N LEU A 554 -22.15 32.81 19.09
CA LEU A 554 -22.07 31.89 20.20
C LEU A 554 -23.15 32.18 21.26
N GLU A 555 -23.50 33.45 21.50
CA GLU A 555 -24.63 33.84 22.35
C GLU A 555 -25.99 33.38 21.83
N LYS A 556 -26.20 33.44 20.50
CA LYS A 556 -27.43 32.97 19.89
C LYS A 556 -27.57 31.45 19.99
N ILE A 557 -26.44 30.72 19.89
CA ILE A 557 -26.40 29.26 20.04
C ILE A 557 -26.76 28.89 21.48
N ALA A 558 -26.07 29.49 22.47
CA ALA A 558 -26.33 29.27 23.90
C ALA A 558 -27.76 29.62 24.34
N ALA A 559 -28.51 30.39 23.54
CA ALA A 559 -29.89 30.72 23.80
C ALA A 559 -30.91 29.90 22.99
N ALA A 560 -30.46 29.02 22.12
CA ALA A 560 -31.30 28.35 21.12
C ALA A 560 -32.26 27.31 21.73
N ASP A 561 -31.87 26.67 22.79
CA ASP A 561 -32.68 25.70 23.52
C ASP A 561 -33.60 26.35 24.57
N GLY A 562 -33.39 27.64 24.85
CA GLY A 562 -34.15 28.45 25.84
C GLY A 562 -33.60 28.38 27.25
N MET A 563 -32.46 27.68 27.47
CA MET A 563 -31.78 27.60 28.78
C MET A 563 -30.28 27.88 28.58
N GLN A 564 -29.76 28.80 29.34
CA GLN A 564 -28.32 29.08 29.33
C GLN A 564 -27.62 28.31 30.44
N HIS A 565 -26.80 27.36 30.08
CA HIS A 565 -26.03 26.56 31.02
C HIS A 565 -24.82 27.31 31.55
N ARG A 566 -24.37 26.95 32.78
CA ARG A 566 -23.20 27.59 33.41
C ARG A 566 -21.91 27.45 32.60
N ALA A 567 -21.74 26.31 31.90
CA ALA A 567 -20.57 26.05 31.11
C ALA A 567 -20.50 26.94 29.86
N GLU A 568 -21.62 27.16 29.19
CA GLU A 568 -21.76 28.08 28.06
C GLU A 568 -21.51 29.52 28.47
N ALA A 569 -22.11 29.96 29.60
CA ALA A 569 -21.88 31.29 30.14
C ALA A 569 -20.40 31.54 30.50
N ALA A 570 -19.72 30.54 31.06
CA ALA A 570 -18.30 30.62 31.37
C ALA A 570 -17.44 30.70 30.09
N MET A 571 -17.78 29.94 29.07
CA MET A 571 -17.10 30.02 27.79
C MET A 571 -17.28 31.38 27.11
N LEU A 572 -18.50 31.91 27.07
CA LEU A 572 -18.78 33.25 26.55
C LEU A 572 -18.00 34.33 27.28
N GLN A 573 -17.93 34.24 28.61
CA GLN A 573 -17.15 35.18 29.41
C GLN A 573 -15.65 35.15 29.07
N ARG A 574 -15.07 33.96 28.90
CA ARG A 574 -13.67 33.81 28.47
C ARG A 574 -13.42 34.43 27.09
N ILE A 575 -14.30 34.18 26.14
CA ILE A 575 -14.16 34.69 24.75
C ILE A 575 -14.30 36.22 24.75
N ARG A 576 -15.22 36.80 25.53
CA ARG A 576 -15.36 38.26 25.66
C ARG A 576 -14.13 38.91 26.32
N ALA A 577 -13.60 38.32 27.38
CA ALA A 577 -12.38 38.79 28.01
C ALA A 577 -11.18 38.79 27.06
N ALA A 578 -11.05 37.75 26.22
CA ALA A 578 -10.02 37.69 25.20
C ALA A 578 -10.23 38.76 24.10
N ALA A 579 -11.47 39.06 23.73
CA ALA A 579 -11.80 40.12 22.78
C ALA A 579 -11.45 41.53 23.30
N GLU A 580 -11.67 41.80 24.58
CA GLU A 580 -11.30 43.06 25.22
C GLU A 580 -9.80 43.27 25.29
N LEU A 581 -9.03 42.21 25.61
CA LEU A 581 -7.55 42.23 25.61
C LEU A 581 -6.93 42.42 24.21
N ALA A 582 -7.67 42.14 23.17
CA ALA A 582 -7.22 42.34 21.78
C ALA A 582 -7.47 43.76 21.24
N LEU A 583 -8.24 44.58 22.01
CA LEU A 583 -8.55 45.98 21.66
C LEU A 583 -7.57 46.97 22.29
N ASP A 584 -6.82 46.54 23.32
CA ASP A 584 -5.74 47.28 23.97
C ASP A 584 -4.38 46.94 23.30
#